data_21eb3b85e637906d17a0f351969a4f0d
#
_entry.id   21eb3b85e637906d17a0f351969a4f0d
#
_cell.length_a   1.000
_cell.length_b   1.000
_cell.length_c   1.000
_cell.angle_alpha   90.00
_cell.angle_beta   90.00
_cell.angle_gamma   90.00
#
_symmetry.space_group_name_H-M   'P 1'
#
loop_
_entity.id
_entity.type
_entity.pdbx_description
1 polymer ?
#
loop_
_entity_poly.entity_id
_entity_poly.type
_entity_poly.pdbx_seq_one_letter_code
_entity_poly.pdbx_strand_id
1 'polypeptide(L)'
;MSYFISEVSSNHSQDLKRSKEFIKVSKEIGCDCVKFQLFKIDKLFAPEILQKSKIHRDRKNWELPIEFLPELSEYTHSLEMNFSCTPFYLEAVEKLYPYVDFYKVASYELIWDDLIIECAKTQKDLVLSTGMANLCEIEKAINLFRKYSNAKLTLLHTISGYPTPINEANVSAIKTLREAFKCNVGLSDHSVSSAVINRAIHKYDASMIEFHLDLDKYGAEYQTGHCWLPNQAKEMITSIKEGFLADGDGIKKAEKSELDDRAWRRDKDGLRPLKEIRAKF
;
A
#
# COMPACT_ATOMS: atom_id res chain seq x y z
N MET A 1 -10.01 7.60 5.73
CA MET A 1 -9.38 7.41 4.39
C MET A 1 -8.36 6.31 4.50
N SER A 2 -8.13 5.56 3.42
CA SER A 2 -7.09 4.53 3.39
C SER A 2 -5.69 5.16 3.32
N TYR A 3 -4.71 4.48 3.89
CA TYR A 3 -3.31 4.87 3.93
C TYR A 3 -2.57 4.27 2.73
N PHE A 4 -1.85 5.07 1.95
CA PHE A 4 -1.20 4.65 0.71
C PHE A 4 0.32 4.53 0.89
N ILE A 5 0.87 3.37 0.52
CA ILE A 5 2.30 3.06 0.53
C ILE A 5 2.78 2.81 -0.89
N SER A 6 3.71 3.61 -1.37
CA SER A 6 4.45 3.33 -2.60
C SER A 6 5.64 2.43 -2.31
N GLU A 7 5.71 1.27 -2.95
CA GLU A 7 6.83 0.34 -2.89
C GLU A 7 7.80 0.62 -4.02
N VAL A 8 9.03 1.01 -3.68
CA VAL A 8 10.12 1.26 -4.64
C VAL A 8 10.78 -0.05 -5.07
N SER A 9 10.86 -1.01 -4.13
CA SER A 9 11.52 -2.29 -4.33
C SER A 9 12.92 -2.12 -4.93
N SER A 10 13.21 -2.79 -6.07
CA SER A 10 14.52 -2.73 -6.75
C SER A 10 14.61 -1.65 -7.84
N ASN A 11 13.54 -0.85 -8.04
CA ASN A 11 13.47 0.14 -9.13
C ASN A 11 14.37 1.37 -8.89
N HIS A 12 14.99 1.47 -7.71
CA HIS A 12 15.96 2.51 -7.36
C HIS A 12 17.31 2.40 -8.11
N SER A 13 17.62 1.23 -8.70
CA SER A 13 18.83 0.99 -9.50
C SER A 13 20.15 1.34 -8.79
N GLN A 14 20.20 1.23 -7.45
CA GLN A 14 21.34 1.65 -6.58
C GLN A 14 21.76 3.11 -6.78
N ASP A 15 20.86 3.96 -7.24
CA ASP A 15 21.07 5.39 -7.47
C ASP A 15 20.32 6.20 -6.41
N LEU A 16 21.07 6.94 -5.58
CA LEU A 16 20.51 7.77 -4.51
C LEU A 16 19.61 8.89 -5.03
N LYS A 17 19.99 9.50 -6.15
CA LYS A 17 19.18 10.57 -6.77
C LYS A 17 17.85 10.01 -7.28
N ARG A 18 17.88 8.85 -7.93
CA ARG A 18 16.67 8.15 -8.37
C ARG A 18 15.80 7.72 -7.17
N SER A 19 16.42 7.22 -6.10
CA SER A 19 15.71 6.89 -4.87
C SER A 19 15.00 8.09 -4.25
N LYS A 20 15.63 9.26 -4.24
CA LYS A 20 14.99 10.53 -3.79
C LYS A 20 13.89 11.00 -4.74
N GLU A 21 14.03 10.78 -6.04
CA GLU A 21 12.94 11.09 -6.98
C GLU A 21 11.70 10.21 -6.73
N PHE A 22 11.88 8.92 -6.38
CA PHE A 22 10.77 8.08 -5.91
C PHE A 22 10.05 8.66 -4.70
N ILE A 23 10.78 9.15 -3.71
CA ILE A 23 10.20 9.77 -2.51
C ILE A 23 9.37 11.02 -2.88
N LYS A 24 9.94 11.90 -3.69
CA LYS A 24 9.28 13.12 -4.17
C LYS A 24 8.00 12.79 -4.95
N VAL A 25 8.09 11.89 -5.90
CA VAL A 25 6.95 11.46 -6.73
C VAL A 25 5.88 10.79 -5.86
N SER A 26 6.26 9.99 -4.86
CA SER A 26 5.31 9.38 -3.92
C SER A 26 4.49 10.42 -3.17
N LYS A 27 5.11 11.53 -2.74
CA LYS A 27 4.38 12.67 -2.16
C LYS A 27 3.43 13.32 -3.17
N GLU A 28 3.92 13.59 -4.37
CA GLU A 28 3.16 14.28 -5.43
C GLU A 28 1.93 13.50 -5.92
N ILE A 29 1.99 12.17 -5.89
CA ILE A 29 0.85 11.30 -6.23
C ILE A 29 -0.11 11.09 -5.06
N GLY A 30 0.27 11.53 -3.85
CA GLY A 30 -0.60 11.53 -2.68
C GLY A 30 -0.48 10.31 -1.78
N CYS A 31 0.70 9.63 -1.77
CA CYS A 31 1.03 8.58 -0.81
C CYS A 31 1.35 9.16 0.57
N ASP A 32 1.10 8.36 1.59
CA ASP A 32 1.39 8.66 2.99
C ASP A 32 2.75 8.09 3.43
N CYS A 33 3.27 7.12 2.68
CA CYS A 33 4.52 6.42 2.97
C CYS A 33 5.24 6.03 1.69
N VAL A 34 6.56 6.06 1.73
CA VAL A 34 7.41 5.39 0.75
C VAL A 34 8.14 4.22 1.42
N LYS A 35 8.23 3.10 0.71
CA LYS A 35 8.85 1.89 1.24
C LYS A 35 9.95 1.38 0.32
N PHE A 36 11.02 0.92 0.94
CA PHE A 36 12.16 0.26 0.29
C PHE A 36 12.32 -1.17 0.82
N GLN A 37 13.31 -1.88 0.32
CA GLN A 37 13.67 -3.24 0.73
C GLN A 37 15.15 -3.28 1.08
N LEU A 38 15.49 -3.88 2.22
CA LEU A 38 16.88 -4.10 2.63
C LEU A 38 17.18 -5.59 2.65
N PHE A 39 17.73 -6.07 1.54
CA PHE A 39 18.17 -7.45 1.40
C PHE A 39 19.64 -7.51 0.96
N LYS A 40 20.22 -8.69 1.15
CA LYS A 40 21.47 -9.12 0.57
C LYS A 40 21.27 -10.49 -0.04
N ILE A 41 21.72 -10.69 -1.27
CA ILE A 41 21.45 -11.96 -1.98
C ILE A 41 22.01 -13.17 -1.28
N ASP A 42 23.15 -13.01 -0.58
CA ASP A 42 23.80 -14.08 0.19
C ASP A 42 23.07 -14.42 1.51
N LYS A 43 22.14 -13.57 1.94
CA LYS A 43 21.23 -13.80 3.07
C LYS A 43 19.81 -14.18 2.61
N LEU A 44 19.48 -13.88 1.36
CA LEU A 44 18.17 -14.12 0.78
C LEU A 44 18.05 -15.50 0.09
N PHE A 45 19.10 -15.93 -0.59
CA PHE A 45 19.10 -17.17 -1.36
C PHE A 45 20.05 -18.21 -0.77
N ALA A 46 19.63 -19.48 -0.81
CA ALA A 46 20.47 -20.59 -0.43
C ALA A 46 21.76 -20.63 -1.29
N PRO A 47 22.93 -20.99 -0.70
CA PRO A 47 24.20 -21.02 -1.42
C PRO A 47 24.17 -21.84 -2.71
N GLU A 48 23.41 -22.95 -2.73
CA GLU A 48 23.25 -23.83 -3.88
C GLU A 48 22.56 -23.13 -5.06
N ILE A 49 21.64 -22.21 -4.77
CA ILE A 49 20.96 -21.39 -5.79
C ILE A 49 21.94 -20.38 -6.36
N LEU A 50 22.71 -19.70 -5.49
CA LEU A 50 23.70 -18.72 -5.93
C LEU A 50 24.84 -19.34 -6.74
N GLN A 51 25.23 -20.60 -6.44
CA GLN A 51 26.22 -21.32 -7.24
C GLN A 51 25.73 -21.61 -8.66
N LYS A 52 24.45 -22.01 -8.81
CA LYS A 52 23.91 -22.53 -10.08
C LYS A 52 23.23 -21.45 -10.93
N SER A 53 22.67 -20.42 -10.34
CA SER A 53 21.82 -19.46 -11.03
C SER A 53 22.45 -18.08 -11.16
N LYS A 54 22.84 -17.72 -12.39
CA LYS A 54 23.33 -16.38 -12.72
C LYS A 54 22.24 -15.31 -12.45
N ILE A 55 20.99 -15.58 -12.79
CA ILE A 55 19.86 -14.65 -12.60
C ILE A 55 19.73 -14.24 -11.13
N HIS A 56 19.92 -15.17 -10.17
CA HIS A 56 19.86 -14.84 -8.75
C HIS A 56 21.10 -14.07 -8.28
N ARG A 57 22.28 -14.38 -8.83
CA ARG A 57 23.49 -13.58 -8.54
C ARG A 57 23.40 -12.16 -9.05
N ASP A 58 22.85 -11.95 -10.24
CA ASP A 58 22.71 -10.63 -10.86
C ASP A 58 21.78 -9.70 -10.04
N ARG A 59 20.89 -10.25 -9.19
CA ARG A 59 20.07 -9.48 -8.23
C ARG A 59 20.89 -8.74 -7.17
N LYS A 60 22.19 -8.93 -7.09
CA LYS A 60 23.07 -8.08 -6.31
C LYS A 60 22.97 -6.61 -6.71
N ASN A 61 22.70 -6.32 -7.96
CA ASN A 61 22.47 -4.97 -8.46
C ASN A 61 21.11 -4.37 -8.01
N TRP A 62 20.29 -5.14 -7.29
CA TRP A 62 19.00 -4.72 -6.74
C TRP A 62 19.07 -4.45 -5.22
N GLU A 63 20.20 -4.76 -4.57
CA GLU A 63 20.41 -4.48 -3.15
C GLU A 63 20.40 -2.96 -2.91
N LEU A 64 19.61 -2.50 -1.94
CA LEU A 64 19.67 -1.10 -1.51
C LEU A 64 21.00 -0.85 -0.77
N PRO A 65 21.83 0.11 -1.20
CA PRO A 65 22.99 0.51 -0.44
C PRO A 65 22.57 1.03 0.93
N ILE A 66 23.09 0.41 1.99
CA ILE A 66 22.67 0.72 3.36
C ILE A 66 23.03 2.16 3.77
N GLU A 67 24.08 2.72 3.19
CA GLU A 67 24.51 4.10 3.36
C GLU A 67 23.49 5.13 2.86
N PHE A 68 22.50 4.73 2.06
CA PHE A 68 21.43 5.63 1.64
C PHE A 68 20.36 5.86 2.71
N LEU A 69 20.22 4.95 3.68
CA LEU A 69 19.12 4.97 4.66
C LEU A 69 18.97 6.29 5.42
N PRO A 70 20.06 6.92 5.95
CA PRO A 70 19.93 8.19 6.65
C PRO A 70 19.30 9.27 5.79
N GLU A 71 19.83 9.44 4.57
CA GLU A 71 19.38 10.50 3.65
C GLU A 71 17.98 10.23 3.09
N LEU A 72 17.62 8.98 2.83
CA LEU A 72 16.26 8.61 2.38
C LEU A 72 15.23 8.86 3.46
N SER A 73 15.52 8.47 4.71
CA SER A 73 14.61 8.68 5.84
C SER A 73 14.43 10.17 6.13
N GLU A 74 15.54 10.94 6.23
CA GLU A 74 15.49 12.38 6.46
C GLU A 74 14.70 13.11 5.36
N TYR A 75 14.96 12.78 4.10
CA TYR A 75 14.25 13.39 2.97
C TYR A 75 12.77 13.04 2.98
N THR A 76 12.41 11.80 3.31
CA THR A 76 11.01 11.38 3.42
C THR A 76 10.29 12.16 4.51
N HIS A 77 10.87 12.25 5.69
CA HIS A 77 10.29 13.00 6.81
C HIS A 77 10.20 14.51 6.52
N SER A 78 11.17 15.08 5.78
CA SER A 78 11.09 16.49 5.36
C SER A 78 9.89 16.82 4.46
N LEU A 79 9.34 15.80 3.79
CA LEU A 79 8.11 15.88 2.99
C LEU A 79 6.85 15.48 3.77
N GLU A 80 6.94 15.32 5.10
CA GLU A 80 5.83 14.89 5.95
C GLU A 80 5.20 13.56 5.48
N MET A 81 6.04 12.59 5.15
CA MET A 81 5.67 11.20 4.85
C MET A 81 6.37 10.25 5.81
N ASN A 82 5.80 9.08 5.99
CA ASN A 82 6.45 8.00 6.71
C ASN A 82 7.45 7.27 5.81
N PHE A 83 8.55 6.83 6.42
CA PHE A 83 9.57 5.98 5.81
C PHE A 83 9.44 4.55 6.33
N SER A 84 9.36 3.57 5.44
CA SER A 84 9.39 2.16 5.80
C SER A 84 10.40 1.39 4.95
N CYS A 85 10.85 0.28 5.48
CA CYS A 85 11.75 -0.62 4.76
C CYS A 85 11.51 -2.06 5.22
N THR A 86 11.46 -2.99 4.27
CA THR A 86 11.31 -4.42 4.55
C THR A 86 12.68 -5.03 4.87
N PRO A 87 12.92 -5.58 6.07
CA PRO A 87 14.11 -6.37 6.36
C PRO A 87 13.97 -7.77 5.76
N PHE A 88 15.01 -8.26 5.12
CA PHE A 88 15.09 -9.63 4.57
C PHE A 88 16.21 -10.46 5.20
N TYR A 89 16.81 -9.98 6.30
CA TYR A 89 17.76 -10.72 7.13
C TYR A 89 17.72 -10.15 8.55
N LEU A 90 18.11 -10.94 9.56
CA LEU A 90 17.86 -10.57 10.96
C LEU A 90 18.56 -9.27 11.36
N GLU A 91 19.82 -9.10 10.97
CA GLU A 91 20.61 -7.90 11.32
C GLU A 91 20.07 -6.62 10.62
N ALA A 92 19.23 -6.78 9.57
CA ALA A 92 18.58 -5.64 8.94
C ALA A 92 17.59 -4.95 9.89
N VAL A 93 16.97 -5.68 10.80
CA VAL A 93 15.99 -5.11 11.74
C VAL A 93 16.67 -4.03 12.61
N GLU A 94 17.81 -4.35 13.23
CA GLU A 94 18.56 -3.39 14.03
C GLU A 94 19.06 -2.19 13.19
N LYS A 95 19.58 -2.47 11.99
CA LYS A 95 20.08 -1.43 11.07
C LYS A 95 19.00 -0.47 10.60
N LEU A 96 17.77 -0.94 10.44
CA LEU A 96 16.61 -0.14 10.01
C LEU A 96 15.99 0.64 11.18
N TYR A 97 16.18 0.18 12.42
CA TYR A 97 15.51 0.73 13.59
C TYR A 97 15.55 2.27 13.72
N PRO A 98 16.69 2.96 13.47
CA PRO A 98 16.76 4.41 13.59
C PRO A 98 15.97 5.17 12.51
N TYR A 99 15.62 4.52 11.40
CA TYR A 99 15.15 5.19 10.21
C TYR A 99 13.68 4.95 9.92
N VAL A 100 13.16 3.74 10.19
CA VAL A 100 11.79 3.37 9.80
C VAL A 100 10.76 3.81 10.84
N ASP A 101 9.60 4.25 10.41
CA ASP A 101 8.46 4.55 11.28
C ASP A 101 7.74 3.26 11.70
N PHE A 102 7.68 2.28 10.82
CA PHE A 102 7.16 0.95 11.07
C PHE A 102 7.88 -0.09 10.20
N TYR A 103 7.85 -1.35 10.64
CA TYR A 103 8.40 -2.46 9.85
C TYR A 103 7.37 -3.05 8.90
N LYS A 104 7.84 -3.52 7.75
CA LYS A 104 7.07 -4.35 6.84
C LYS A 104 7.74 -5.73 6.74
N VAL A 105 6.96 -6.79 6.91
CA VAL A 105 7.40 -8.17 6.60
C VAL A 105 6.67 -8.62 5.36
N ALA A 106 7.41 -9.07 4.35
CA ALA A 106 6.85 -9.51 3.09
C ALA A 106 6.25 -10.93 3.18
N SER A 107 5.47 -11.31 2.18
CA SER A 107 4.76 -12.60 2.17
C SER A 107 5.67 -13.81 2.23
N TYR A 108 6.84 -13.72 1.61
CA TYR A 108 7.84 -14.79 1.59
C TYR A 108 8.45 -15.04 2.97
N GLU A 109 8.48 -14.04 3.86
CA GLU A 109 9.07 -14.09 5.19
C GLU A 109 8.02 -14.35 6.30
N LEU A 110 6.73 -14.48 5.96
CA LEU A 110 5.66 -14.67 6.94
C LEU A 110 5.89 -15.87 7.87
N ILE A 111 6.49 -16.94 7.36
CA ILE A 111 6.77 -18.16 8.13
C ILE A 111 8.16 -18.14 8.80
N TRP A 112 8.91 -17.04 8.71
CA TRP A 112 10.20 -16.91 9.37
C TRP A 112 10.06 -16.32 10.78
N ASP A 113 9.87 -17.22 11.73
CA ASP A 113 9.57 -16.90 13.12
C ASP A 113 10.57 -15.90 13.73
N ASP A 114 11.88 -16.10 13.51
CA ASP A 114 12.93 -15.24 14.09
C ASP A 114 12.84 -13.79 13.58
N LEU A 115 12.53 -13.57 12.31
CA LEU A 115 12.38 -12.22 11.76
C LEU A 115 11.18 -11.49 12.38
N ILE A 116 10.07 -12.19 12.57
CA ILE A 116 8.87 -11.63 13.24
C ILE A 116 9.19 -11.28 14.69
N ILE A 117 9.93 -12.14 15.39
CA ILE A 117 10.36 -11.90 16.79
C ILE A 117 11.27 -10.67 16.87
N GLU A 118 12.26 -10.55 15.99
CA GLU A 118 13.16 -9.40 16.00
C GLU A 118 12.43 -8.10 15.68
N CYS A 119 11.52 -8.08 14.70
CA CYS A 119 10.66 -6.93 14.46
C CYS A 119 9.78 -6.60 15.69
N ALA A 120 9.17 -7.60 16.32
CA ALA A 120 8.32 -7.40 17.50
C ALA A 120 9.08 -6.80 18.69
N LYS A 121 10.32 -7.25 18.95
CA LYS A 121 11.16 -6.73 20.03
C LYS A 121 11.46 -5.24 19.92
N THR A 122 11.40 -4.67 18.73
CA THR A 122 11.62 -3.22 18.51
C THR A 122 10.48 -2.36 19.06
N GLN A 123 9.32 -2.93 19.36
CA GLN A 123 8.09 -2.24 19.75
C GLN A 123 7.55 -1.25 18.72
N LYS A 124 8.08 -1.23 17.50
CA LYS A 124 7.50 -0.47 16.38
C LYS A 124 6.30 -1.24 15.77
N ASP A 125 5.41 -0.49 15.15
CA ASP A 125 4.27 -1.07 14.40
C ASP A 125 4.76 -2.03 13.32
N LEU A 126 3.97 -3.07 13.05
CA LEU A 126 4.26 -4.07 12.03
C LEU A 126 3.15 -4.13 10.98
N VAL A 127 3.55 -4.08 9.73
CA VAL A 127 2.72 -4.41 8.57
C VAL A 127 3.16 -5.76 8.02
N LEU A 128 2.26 -6.75 7.99
CA LEU A 128 2.55 -8.13 7.61
C LEU A 128 1.75 -8.54 6.38
N SER A 129 2.41 -8.85 5.29
CA SER A 129 1.78 -9.41 4.08
C SER A 129 1.48 -10.89 4.22
N THR A 130 0.35 -11.33 3.67
CA THR A 130 -0.22 -12.67 3.86
C THR A 130 -0.32 -13.49 2.58
N GLY A 131 0.40 -13.09 1.52
CA GLY A 131 0.42 -13.85 0.26
C GLY A 131 0.91 -15.30 0.45
N MET A 132 0.34 -16.22 -0.32
CA MET A 132 0.61 -17.66 -0.28
C MET A 132 0.21 -18.37 1.03
N ALA A 133 -0.14 -17.63 2.09
CA ALA A 133 -0.41 -18.21 3.41
C ALA A 133 -1.88 -18.63 3.59
N ASN A 134 -2.08 -19.65 4.41
CA ASN A 134 -3.38 -20.02 4.97
C ASN A 134 -3.62 -19.35 6.33
N LEU A 135 -4.85 -19.45 6.85
CA LEU A 135 -5.21 -18.80 8.11
C LEU A 135 -4.39 -19.29 9.32
N CYS A 136 -4.00 -20.58 9.38
CA CYS A 136 -3.21 -21.11 10.49
C CYS A 136 -1.79 -20.54 10.50
N GLU A 137 -1.17 -20.36 9.35
CA GLU A 137 0.16 -19.74 9.22
C GLU A 137 0.12 -18.26 9.64
N ILE A 138 -0.94 -17.53 9.24
CA ILE A 138 -1.14 -16.13 9.62
C ILE A 138 -1.38 -16.03 11.13
N GLU A 139 -2.23 -16.88 11.69
CA GLU A 139 -2.48 -16.92 13.13
C GLU A 139 -1.21 -17.15 13.95
N LYS A 140 -0.37 -18.10 13.51
CA LYS A 140 0.92 -18.36 14.15
C LYS A 140 1.79 -17.11 14.16
N ALA A 141 1.91 -16.42 13.03
CA ALA A 141 2.71 -15.21 12.90
C ALA A 141 2.18 -14.06 13.80
N ILE A 142 0.86 -13.88 13.84
CA ILE A 142 0.19 -12.89 14.72
C ILE A 142 0.47 -13.20 16.21
N ASN A 143 0.26 -14.44 16.61
CA ASN A 143 0.48 -14.87 18.00
C ASN A 143 1.93 -14.70 18.42
N LEU A 144 2.85 -14.99 17.49
CA LEU A 144 4.27 -14.79 17.71
C LEU A 144 4.61 -13.32 17.91
N PHE A 145 4.11 -12.42 17.03
CA PHE A 145 4.29 -10.98 17.19
C PHE A 145 3.71 -10.48 18.52
N ARG A 146 2.47 -10.88 18.85
CA ARG A 146 1.76 -10.48 20.08
C ARG A 146 2.43 -10.97 21.36
N LYS A 147 3.18 -12.05 21.30
CA LYS A 147 3.95 -12.55 22.45
C LYS A 147 5.07 -11.58 22.88
N TYR A 148 5.62 -10.79 21.93
CA TYR A 148 6.76 -9.91 22.16
C TYR A 148 6.44 -8.43 22.01
N SER A 149 5.25 -8.05 21.48
CA SER A 149 4.88 -6.66 21.24
C SER A 149 3.39 -6.40 21.40
N ASN A 150 3.07 -5.21 21.94
CA ASN A 150 1.72 -4.64 21.95
C ASN A 150 1.53 -3.56 20.89
N ALA A 151 2.52 -3.32 20.04
CA ALA A 151 2.45 -2.35 18.95
C ALA A 151 1.34 -2.72 17.95
N LYS A 152 0.96 -1.77 17.11
CA LYS A 152 -0.08 -1.98 16.11
C LYS A 152 0.36 -3.01 15.07
N LEU A 153 -0.53 -3.94 14.76
CA LEU A 153 -0.36 -4.90 13.67
C LEU A 153 -1.41 -4.62 12.59
N THR A 154 -0.95 -4.52 11.35
CA THR A 154 -1.80 -4.43 10.16
C THR A 154 -1.47 -5.59 9.23
N LEU A 155 -2.47 -6.35 8.82
CA LEU A 155 -2.30 -7.38 7.80
C LEU A 155 -2.55 -6.79 6.42
N LEU A 156 -1.79 -7.22 5.42
CA LEU A 156 -2.10 -6.94 4.03
C LEU A 156 -2.51 -8.25 3.34
N HIS A 157 -3.75 -8.31 2.87
CA HIS A 157 -4.12 -9.31 1.90
C HIS A 157 -3.24 -9.13 0.66
N THR A 158 -2.66 -10.21 0.16
CA THR A 158 -1.68 -10.15 -0.94
C THR A 158 -1.83 -11.40 -1.79
N ILE A 159 -1.76 -11.25 -3.10
CA ILE A 159 -1.53 -12.35 -4.01
C ILE A 159 -0.10 -12.19 -4.56
N SER A 160 0.76 -13.16 -4.30
CA SER A 160 2.17 -13.16 -4.74
C SER A 160 2.31 -13.63 -6.19
N GLY A 161 1.43 -13.16 -7.06
CA GLY A 161 1.49 -13.24 -8.51
C GLY A 161 1.89 -11.88 -9.09
N TYR A 162 2.87 -11.84 -9.98
CA TYR A 162 3.44 -10.61 -10.52
C TYR A 162 3.39 -10.61 -12.06
N PRO A 163 2.35 -9.99 -12.71
CA PRO A 163 1.20 -9.34 -12.08
C PRO A 163 0.15 -10.34 -11.57
N THR A 164 -0.69 -9.89 -10.63
CA THR A 164 -1.85 -10.66 -10.16
C THR A 164 -2.97 -10.66 -11.21
N PRO A 165 -3.45 -11.83 -11.70
CA PRO A 165 -4.65 -11.89 -12.52
C PRO A 165 -5.88 -11.36 -11.76
N ILE A 166 -6.73 -10.58 -12.43
CA ILE A 166 -7.89 -9.92 -11.78
C ILE A 166 -8.84 -10.92 -11.10
N ASN A 167 -9.07 -12.07 -11.74
CA ASN A 167 -9.93 -13.13 -11.21
C ASN A 167 -9.32 -13.88 -10.02
N GLU A 168 -8.04 -13.69 -9.73
CA GLU A 168 -7.32 -14.26 -8.58
C GLU A 168 -7.09 -13.25 -7.45
N ALA A 169 -7.39 -11.95 -7.65
CA ALA A 169 -7.14 -10.90 -6.68
C ALA A 169 -7.87 -11.11 -5.32
N ASN A 170 -8.97 -11.84 -5.31
CA ASN A 170 -9.71 -12.30 -4.13
C ASN A 170 -9.84 -11.25 -3.00
N VAL A 171 -10.12 -9.99 -3.33
CA VAL A 171 -10.17 -8.87 -2.36
C VAL A 171 -11.18 -9.08 -1.22
N SER A 172 -12.13 -10.02 -1.38
CA SER A 172 -13.06 -10.41 -0.29
C SER A 172 -12.35 -11.05 0.90
N ALA A 173 -11.15 -11.60 0.72
CA ALA A 173 -10.31 -12.13 1.80
C ALA A 173 -9.92 -11.06 2.84
N ILE A 174 -9.93 -9.77 2.48
CA ILE A 174 -9.74 -8.66 3.43
C ILE A 174 -10.77 -8.75 4.57
N LYS A 175 -12.04 -9.00 4.24
CA LYS A 175 -13.11 -9.20 5.24
C LYS A 175 -12.83 -10.45 6.08
N THR A 176 -12.49 -11.57 5.46
CA THR A 176 -12.16 -12.82 6.15
C THR A 176 -11.04 -12.64 7.17
N LEU A 177 -9.95 -12.00 6.77
CA LEU A 177 -8.80 -11.73 7.66
C LEU A 177 -9.20 -10.83 8.82
N ARG A 178 -10.00 -9.78 8.57
CA ARG A 178 -10.48 -8.87 9.62
C ARG A 178 -11.38 -9.60 10.63
N GLU A 179 -12.29 -10.43 10.16
CA GLU A 179 -13.20 -11.18 11.01
C GLU A 179 -12.46 -12.25 11.83
N ALA A 180 -11.46 -12.92 11.23
CA ALA A 180 -10.68 -13.94 11.91
C ALA A 180 -9.76 -13.37 13.00
N PHE A 181 -9.04 -12.28 12.69
CA PHE A 181 -7.94 -11.82 13.54
C PHE A 181 -8.20 -10.50 14.28
N LYS A 182 -9.35 -9.85 14.05
CA LYS A 182 -9.76 -8.61 14.75
C LYS A 182 -8.69 -7.51 14.74
N CYS A 183 -7.98 -7.36 13.64
CA CYS A 183 -6.94 -6.35 13.42
C CYS A 183 -7.23 -5.52 12.15
N ASN A 184 -6.43 -4.47 11.93
CA ASN A 184 -6.49 -3.72 10.67
C ASN A 184 -6.05 -4.60 9.51
N VAL A 185 -6.77 -4.49 8.40
CA VAL A 185 -6.45 -5.22 7.17
C VAL A 185 -6.47 -4.27 5.99
N GLY A 186 -5.45 -4.37 5.16
CA GLY A 186 -5.28 -3.66 3.90
C GLY A 186 -5.07 -4.60 2.72
N LEU A 187 -4.58 -4.06 1.63
CA LEU A 187 -4.22 -4.76 0.40
C LEU A 187 -2.78 -4.42 -0.01
N SER A 188 -1.97 -5.41 -0.35
CA SER A 188 -0.76 -5.21 -1.16
C SER A 188 -1.06 -5.65 -2.58
N ASP A 189 -1.17 -4.67 -3.50
CA ASP A 189 -1.64 -4.87 -4.87
C ASP A 189 -0.50 -5.14 -5.84
N HIS A 190 -0.67 -6.18 -6.64
CA HIS A 190 0.21 -6.48 -7.78
C HIS A 190 -0.57 -6.57 -9.10
N SER A 191 -1.83 -6.15 -9.11
CA SER A 191 -2.70 -6.27 -10.29
C SER A 191 -2.63 -5.08 -11.25
N VAL A 192 -2.13 -3.93 -10.76
CA VAL A 192 -2.15 -2.64 -11.47
C VAL A 192 -3.57 -2.27 -11.94
N SER A 193 -4.57 -2.53 -11.10
CA SER A 193 -5.98 -2.31 -11.43
C SER A 193 -6.67 -1.39 -10.43
N SER A 194 -7.08 -0.20 -10.89
CA SER A 194 -7.89 0.72 -10.09
C SER A 194 -9.18 0.08 -9.61
N ALA A 195 -9.78 -0.82 -10.38
CA ALA A 195 -11.00 -1.52 -10.00
C ALA A 195 -10.78 -2.45 -8.79
N VAL A 196 -9.65 -3.15 -8.73
CA VAL A 196 -9.27 -4.00 -7.59
C VAL A 196 -9.11 -3.16 -6.33
N ILE A 197 -8.34 -2.07 -6.40
CA ILE A 197 -8.08 -1.18 -5.26
C ILE A 197 -9.36 -0.49 -4.78
N ASN A 198 -10.19 0.04 -5.69
CA ASN A 198 -11.47 0.65 -5.33
C ASN A 198 -12.39 -0.34 -4.60
N ARG A 199 -12.48 -1.59 -5.07
CA ARG A 199 -13.28 -2.61 -4.37
C ARG A 199 -12.70 -2.97 -3.01
N ALA A 200 -11.37 -3.08 -2.89
CA ALA A 200 -10.73 -3.34 -1.60
C ALA A 200 -11.08 -2.26 -0.57
N ILE A 201 -11.05 -1.00 -0.97
CA ILE A 201 -11.35 0.14 -0.10
C ILE A 201 -12.85 0.28 0.17
N HIS A 202 -13.65 0.55 -0.86
CA HIS A 202 -15.05 0.96 -0.68
C HIS A 202 -16.00 -0.19 -0.35
N LYS A 203 -15.64 -1.43 -0.66
CA LYS A 203 -16.49 -2.59 -0.34
C LYS A 203 -16.00 -3.39 0.85
N TYR A 204 -14.69 -3.46 1.04
CA TYR A 204 -14.08 -4.33 2.05
C TYR A 204 -13.29 -3.54 3.10
N ASP A 205 -13.37 -2.19 3.09
CA ASP A 205 -12.76 -1.28 4.08
C ASP A 205 -11.26 -1.53 4.27
N ALA A 206 -10.52 -1.74 3.17
CA ALA A 206 -9.07 -1.84 3.25
C ALA A 206 -8.49 -0.58 3.87
N SER A 207 -7.86 -0.70 5.03
CA SER A 207 -7.32 0.45 5.78
C SER A 207 -5.99 0.96 5.22
N MET A 208 -5.30 0.15 4.42
CA MET A 208 -3.98 0.42 3.88
C MET A 208 -3.85 -0.21 2.49
N ILE A 209 -3.23 0.51 1.57
CA ILE A 209 -2.95 0.04 0.21
C ILE A 209 -1.46 0.18 -0.05
N GLU A 210 -0.79 -0.91 -0.36
CA GLU A 210 0.58 -0.94 -0.84
C GLU A 210 0.58 -1.31 -2.32
N PHE A 211 1.41 -0.65 -3.12
CA PHE A 211 1.58 -0.94 -4.54
C PHE A 211 2.98 -0.62 -5.01
N HIS A 212 3.51 -1.40 -5.96
CA HIS A 212 4.81 -1.15 -6.59
C HIS A 212 4.73 0.05 -7.53
N LEU A 213 5.74 0.93 -7.44
CA LEU A 213 5.87 2.13 -8.27
C LEU A 213 7.12 2.01 -9.14
N ASP A 214 7.02 2.45 -10.39
CA ASP A 214 8.17 2.80 -11.21
C ASP A 214 8.01 4.21 -11.76
N LEU A 215 9.14 4.90 -12.00
CA LEU A 215 9.09 6.30 -12.43
C LEU A 215 8.86 6.47 -13.94
N ASP A 216 9.51 5.60 -14.74
CA ASP A 216 9.80 5.89 -16.14
C ASP A 216 9.88 4.65 -17.05
N LYS A 217 9.47 3.48 -16.56
CA LYS A 217 9.53 2.18 -17.24
C LYS A 217 10.93 1.55 -17.32
N TYR A 218 11.93 2.15 -16.66
CA TYR A 218 13.30 1.66 -16.65
C TYR A 218 13.70 0.95 -15.34
N GLY A 219 12.81 0.91 -14.37
CA GLY A 219 13.03 0.18 -13.12
C GLY A 219 13.20 -1.33 -13.37
N ALA A 220 13.98 -1.97 -12.51
CA ALA A 220 14.33 -3.39 -12.64
C ALA A 220 13.11 -4.34 -12.68
N GLU A 221 12.00 -3.93 -12.04
CA GLU A 221 10.78 -4.74 -11.93
C GLU A 221 9.68 -4.34 -12.92
N TYR A 222 9.82 -3.23 -13.65
CA TYR A 222 8.76 -2.74 -14.52
C TYR A 222 8.29 -3.74 -15.58
N GLN A 223 9.24 -4.48 -16.18
CA GLN A 223 8.93 -5.45 -17.22
C GLN A 223 8.12 -6.67 -16.72
N THR A 224 8.07 -6.86 -15.42
CA THR A 224 7.22 -7.89 -14.81
C THR A 224 5.73 -7.53 -14.86
N GLY A 225 5.40 -6.23 -15.08
CA GLY A 225 4.03 -5.77 -15.34
C GLY A 225 3.19 -5.49 -14.09
N HIS A 226 3.79 -5.45 -12.89
CA HIS A 226 3.08 -5.19 -11.63
C HIS A 226 3.34 -3.80 -11.03
N CYS A 227 4.10 -2.95 -11.72
CA CYS A 227 4.43 -1.61 -11.25
C CYS A 227 3.47 -0.56 -11.84
N TRP A 228 2.93 0.28 -10.98
CA TRP A 228 2.22 1.48 -11.38
C TRP A 228 3.18 2.56 -11.86
N LEU A 229 2.77 3.36 -12.84
CA LEU A 229 3.45 4.61 -13.20
C LEU A 229 2.83 5.79 -12.44
N PRO A 230 3.57 6.91 -12.25
CA PRO A 230 3.13 8.04 -11.43
C PRO A 230 1.74 8.58 -11.80
N ASN A 231 1.48 8.80 -13.08
CA ASN A 231 0.17 9.32 -13.53
C ASN A 231 -0.97 8.35 -13.23
N GLN A 232 -0.77 7.06 -13.47
CA GLN A 232 -1.77 6.02 -13.18
C GLN A 232 -2.08 5.94 -11.67
N ALA A 233 -1.03 5.95 -10.83
CA ALA A 233 -1.18 5.91 -9.38
C ALA A 233 -1.87 7.18 -8.86
N LYS A 234 -1.52 8.35 -9.39
CA LYS A 234 -2.15 9.62 -9.05
C LYS A 234 -3.63 9.65 -9.38
N GLU A 235 -4.01 9.23 -10.59
CA GLU A 235 -5.40 9.12 -11.01
C GLU A 235 -6.19 8.16 -10.11
N MET A 236 -5.62 7.00 -9.79
CA MET A 236 -6.23 6.02 -8.90
C MET A 236 -6.46 6.60 -7.50
N ILE A 237 -5.45 7.21 -6.88
CA ILE A 237 -5.55 7.79 -5.53
C ILE A 237 -6.55 8.97 -5.52
N THR A 238 -6.51 9.82 -6.55
CA THR A 238 -7.44 10.95 -6.69
C THR A 238 -8.87 10.47 -6.79
N SER A 239 -9.16 9.49 -7.66
CA SER A 239 -10.50 8.92 -7.81
C SER A 239 -11.04 8.32 -6.51
N ILE A 240 -10.19 7.68 -5.71
CA ILE A 240 -10.58 7.14 -4.41
C ILE A 240 -10.96 8.27 -3.44
N LYS A 241 -10.14 9.34 -3.37
CA LYS A 241 -10.41 10.51 -2.53
C LYS A 241 -11.71 11.22 -2.93
N GLU A 242 -11.95 11.37 -4.23
CA GLU A 242 -13.21 11.91 -4.78
C GLU A 242 -14.41 11.02 -4.42
N GLY A 243 -14.25 9.69 -4.44
CA GLY A 243 -15.28 8.75 -4.01
C GLY A 243 -15.73 8.99 -2.56
N PHE A 244 -14.79 9.19 -1.63
CA PHE A 244 -15.12 9.53 -0.25
C PHE A 244 -15.80 10.91 -0.12
N LEU A 245 -15.44 11.88 -0.94
CA LEU A 245 -16.13 13.18 -0.96
C LEU A 245 -17.57 13.05 -1.49
N ALA A 246 -17.78 12.15 -2.45
CA ALA A 246 -19.08 11.91 -3.04
C ALA A 246 -20.07 11.20 -2.10
N ASP A 247 -19.61 10.54 -1.05
CA ASP A 247 -20.47 9.88 -0.05
C ASP A 247 -21.40 10.89 0.67
N GLY A 248 -20.95 12.13 0.88
CA GLY A 248 -21.71 13.19 1.54
C GLY A 248 -22.10 12.86 2.99
N ASP A 249 -23.22 13.46 3.46
CA ASP A 249 -23.75 13.25 4.83
C ASP A 249 -24.87 12.18 4.90
N GLY A 250 -25.26 11.58 3.79
CA GLY A 250 -26.33 10.58 3.70
C GLY A 250 -27.76 11.15 3.89
N ILE A 251 -27.91 12.46 4.10
CA ILE A 251 -29.22 13.09 4.30
C ILE A 251 -29.83 13.45 2.96
N LYS A 252 -30.98 12.83 2.59
CA LYS A 252 -31.66 13.17 1.36
C LYS A 252 -32.42 14.50 1.47
N LYS A 253 -31.74 15.57 1.07
CA LYS A 253 -32.25 16.94 0.95
C LYS A 253 -31.88 17.53 -0.40
N ALA A 254 -32.42 18.69 -0.74
CA ALA A 254 -31.91 19.43 -1.90
C ALA A 254 -30.53 20.01 -1.58
N GLU A 255 -29.57 19.72 -2.42
CA GLU A 255 -28.22 20.29 -2.32
C GLU A 255 -28.19 21.74 -2.80
N LYS A 256 -27.15 22.47 -2.40
CA LYS A 256 -26.99 23.89 -2.75
C LYS A 256 -27.07 24.13 -4.27
N SER A 257 -26.49 23.25 -5.06
CA SER A 257 -26.48 23.29 -6.53
C SER A 257 -27.87 23.07 -7.18
N GLU A 258 -28.83 22.49 -6.43
CA GLU A 258 -30.19 22.19 -6.92
C GLU A 258 -31.21 23.29 -6.56
N LEU A 259 -30.84 24.31 -5.75
CA LEU A 259 -31.81 25.24 -5.18
C LEU A 259 -32.54 26.06 -6.24
N ASP A 260 -31.84 26.48 -7.29
CA ASP A 260 -32.44 27.23 -8.39
C ASP A 260 -33.40 26.34 -9.21
N ASP A 261 -32.98 25.12 -9.56
CA ASP A 261 -33.83 24.16 -10.28
C ASP A 261 -34.99 23.68 -9.43
N ARG A 262 -34.83 23.69 -8.09
CA ARG A 262 -35.92 23.32 -7.17
C ARG A 262 -37.13 24.23 -7.35
N ALA A 263 -36.96 25.51 -7.62
CA ALA A 263 -38.04 26.46 -7.91
C ALA A 263 -38.74 26.20 -9.25
N TRP A 264 -38.07 25.57 -10.19
CA TRP A 264 -38.56 25.21 -11.51
C TRP A 264 -39.25 23.84 -11.58
N ARG A 265 -39.49 23.18 -10.46
CA ARG A 265 -40.28 21.93 -10.41
C ARG A 265 -41.75 22.17 -10.79
N ARG A 266 -42.43 21.10 -11.16
CA ARG A 266 -43.88 21.14 -11.40
C ARG A 266 -44.62 21.39 -10.10
N ASP A 267 -45.63 22.25 -10.16
CA ASP A 267 -46.60 22.43 -9.09
C ASP A 267 -47.69 21.34 -9.12
N LYS A 268 -48.72 21.50 -8.28
CA LYS A 268 -49.87 20.57 -8.18
C LYS A 268 -50.72 20.49 -9.45
N ASP A 269 -50.70 21.54 -10.27
CA ASP A 269 -51.41 21.61 -11.55
C ASP A 269 -50.60 21.02 -12.72
N GLY A 270 -49.38 20.47 -12.42
CA GLY A 270 -48.48 19.87 -13.39
C GLY A 270 -47.71 20.89 -14.25
N LEU A 271 -47.68 22.16 -13.88
CA LEU A 271 -47.02 23.24 -14.62
C LEU A 271 -45.71 23.68 -13.95
N ARG A 272 -44.78 24.21 -14.75
CA ARG A 272 -43.53 24.80 -14.29
C ARG A 272 -43.51 26.32 -14.51
N PRO A 273 -42.79 27.10 -13.70
CA PRO A 273 -42.26 26.80 -12.38
C PRO A 273 -43.35 26.71 -11.31
N LEU A 274 -42.97 26.55 -10.04
CA LEU A 274 -43.90 26.62 -8.90
C LEU A 274 -44.71 27.91 -8.94
N LYS A 275 -45.97 27.90 -8.42
CA LYS A 275 -46.91 29.09 -8.46
C LYS A 275 -46.27 30.36 -7.89
N GLU A 276 -45.52 30.23 -6.81
CA GLU A 276 -44.86 31.37 -6.15
C GLU A 276 -43.78 32.01 -7.05
N ILE A 277 -43.19 31.25 -7.95
CA ILE A 277 -42.21 31.72 -8.93
C ILE A 277 -42.90 32.35 -10.11
N ARG A 278 -43.99 31.74 -10.64
CA ARG A 278 -44.80 32.30 -11.74
C ARG A 278 -45.38 33.68 -11.40
N ALA A 279 -45.70 33.90 -10.11
CA ALA A 279 -46.22 35.18 -9.65
C ALA A 279 -45.19 36.36 -9.67
N LYS A 280 -43.93 36.04 -9.94
CA LYS A 280 -42.85 37.06 -10.05
C LYS A 280 -42.58 37.47 -11.50
N PHE A 281 -43.17 36.79 -12.49
CA PHE A 281 -43.11 37.15 -13.90
C PHE A 281 -44.37 37.93 -14.31
#